data_5a915d581588e4c0d05e75762ced57be
#
_entry.id   5a915d581588e4c0d05e75762ced57be
#
_cell.length_a   1.000
_cell.length_b   1.000
_cell.length_c   1.000
_cell.angle_alpha   90.00
_cell.angle_beta   90.00
_cell.angle_gamma   90.00
#
_symmetry.space_group_name_H-M   'P 1'
#
loop_
_entity.id
_entity.type
_entity.pdbx_description
1 polymer ?
#
loop_
_entity_poly.entity_id
_entity_poly.type
_entity_poly.pdbx_seq_one_letter_code
_entity_poly.pdbx_strand_id
1 'polypeptide(L)'
;PVAITRDSDTTLSPTDRVNTILNKFGNSSDVILISNHVNSGGGEGAEVIYALRNKDTLAKNILNNIGATGQETRKYYQRRLPSDTSKDYYFIHRNTGNLEPLIVEYGFIDSAKDVNFLKENYEELAEAVISAVANYIGVPYTPPEGLITNTYIVQKGDSLYSIANKLGTTVSELKRENNLTSNTLQIGQVLRIPSKEVYEGETNIYTVKSGDSLYKIAQNNNTTVDEIKRLNSLTSNNLVIGQTLKLPSPLTPENTYTVKSGDSLYKIAQKYNTTVDELKRANNLTSNILSVGQILKLPNTSSETPSSNTVDYTVKSGDTIFMGNNE
;
A
#
# COMPACT_ATOMS: atom_id res chain seq x y z
N PRO A 1 4.73 -23.13 -16.66
CA PRO A 1 4.48 -23.91 -15.45
C PRO A 1 5.16 -23.24 -14.25
N VAL A 2 4.46 -23.23 -13.11
CA VAL A 2 4.99 -22.77 -11.82
C VAL A 2 5.20 -23.96 -10.92
N ALA A 3 6.27 -23.97 -10.14
CA ALA A 3 6.49 -24.99 -9.14
C ALA A 3 7.29 -24.49 -7.95
N ILE A 4 7.02 -25.07 -6.79
CA ILE A 4 7.75 -24.85 -5.56
C ILE A 4 8.87 -25.89 -5.50
N THR A 5 10.08 -25.48 -5.14
CA THR A 5 11.25 -26.34 -5.03
C THR A 5 11.45 -26.92 -3.63
N ARG A 6 10.78 -26.32 -2.63
CA ARG A 6 10.76 -26.78 -1.25
C ARG A 6 9.39 -26.51 -0.64
N ASP A 7 8.67 -27.57 -0.29
CA ASP A 7 7.32 -27.59 0.27
C ASP A 7 7.26 -28.14 1.70
N SER A 8 8.40 -28.29 2.34
CA SER A 8 8.55 -28.80 3.71
C SER A 8 9.70 -28.11 4.44
N ASP A 9 9.82 -28.30 5.74
CA ASP A 9 10.90 -27.76 6.58
C ASP A 9 12.27 -28.46 6.39
N THR A 10 12.37 -29.34 5.39
CA THR A 10 13.64 -30.02 5.10
C THR A 10 14.68 -29.03 4.60
N THR A 11 15.83 -28.98 5.24
CA THR A 11 16.98 -28.18 4.79
C THR A 11 17.65 -28.84 3.60
N LEU A 12 17.69 -28.16 2.47
CA LEU A 12 18.46 -28.58 1.29
C LEU A 12 19.83 -27.91 1.29
N SER A 13 20.87 -28.69 0.95
CA SER A 13 22.20 -28.08 0.71
C SER A 13 22.15 -27.09 -0.47
N PRO A 14 23.07 -26.12 -0.57
CA PRO A 14 23.15 -25.24 -1.72
C PRO A 14 23.19 -25.97 -3.06
N THR A 15 23.96 -27.07 -3.14
CA THR A 15 24.08 -27.89 -4.35
C THR A 15 22.79 -28.62 -4.69
N ASP A 16 22.14 -29.24 -3.71
CA ASP A 16 20.87 -29.95 -3.92
C ASP A 16 19.77 -28.98 -4.37
N ARG A 17 19.75 -27.78 -3.81
CA ARG A 17 18.80 -26.73 -4.18
C ARG A 17 18.96 -26.32 -5.65
N VAL A 18 20.20 -26.08 -6.09
CA VAL A 18 20.52 -25.75 -7.49
C VAL A 18 20.16 -26.92 -8.41
N ASN A 19 20.56 -28.14 -8.05
CA ASN A 19 20.28 -29.33 -8.85
C ASN A 19 18.78 -29.58 -8.99
N THR A 20 18.00 -29.41 -7.92
CA THR A 20 16.53 -29.53 -7.96
C THR A 20 15.94 -28.55 -8.97
N ILE A 21 16.40 -27.31 -8.97
CA ILE A 21 15.93 -26.28 -9.89
C ILE A 21 16.26 -26.64 -11.35
N LEU A 22 17.54 -26.91 -11.62
CA LEU A 22 18.03 -27.20 -12.97
C LEU A 22 17.45 -28.51 -13.54
N ASN A 23 17.29 -29.54 -12.71
CA ASN A 23 16.68 -30.81 -13.13
C ASN A 23 15.20 -30.63 -13.47
N LYS A 24 14.48 -29.76 -12.75
CA LYS A 24 13.04 -29.56 -12.94
C LYS A 24 12.72 -28.63 -14.11
N PHE A 25 13.49 -27.57 -14.31
CA PHE A 25 13.17 -26.50 -15.26
C PHE A 25 14.20 -26.34 -16.40
N GLY A 26 15.34 -27.02 -16.33
CA GLY A 26 16.42 -26.85 -17.28
C GLY A 26 17.24 -25.59 -17.06
N ASN A 27 18.14 -25.32 -18.01
CA ASN A 27 19.05 -24.17 -17.98
C ASN A 27 18.67 -23.17 -19.11
N SER A 28 17.57 -22.47 -18.95
CA SER A 28 17.06 -21.49 -19.93
C SER A 28 16.90 -20.10 -19.32
N SER A 29 17.15 -19.07 -20.12
CA SER A 29 16.84 -17.66 -19.75
C SER A 29 15.34 -17.36 -19.62
N ASP A 30 14.49 -18.28 -20.07
CA ASP A 30 13.04 -18.15 -19.93
C ASP A 30 12.52 -18.60 -18.55
N VAL A 31 13.43 -19.08 -17.70
CA VAL A 31 13.11 -19.52 -16.34
C VAL A 31 13.43 -18.42 -15.33
N ILE A 32 12.39 -17.89 -14.70
CA ILE A 32 12.51 -16.95 -13.58
C ILE A 32 12.51 -17.76 -12.29
N LEU A 33 13.47 -17.48 -11.41
CA LEU A 33 13.62 -18.11 -10.11
C LEU A 33 13.45 -17.05 -9.00
N ILE A 34 12.43 -17.22 -8.18
CA ILE A 34 12.23 -16.36 -7.01
C ILE A 34 12.62 -17.13 -5.74
N SER A 35 13.57 -16.57 -5.00
CA SER A 35 13.99 -17.05 -3.68
C SER A 35 13.45 -16.11 -2.61
N ASN A 36 12.43 -16.57 -1.87
CA ASN A 36 11.74 -15.76 -0.85
C ASN A 36 12.48 -15.84 0.48
N HIS A 37 12.77 -14.71 1.09
CA HIS A 37 13.55 -14.57 2.31
C HIS A 37 13.01 -13.47 3.22
N VAL A 38 13.45 -13.55 4.48
CA VAL A 38 13.37 -12.47 5.46
C VAL A 38 14.80 -12.18 5.91
N ASN A 39 15.22 -10.95 5.76
CA ASN A 39 16.58 -10.50 6.07
C ASN A 39 16.86 -10.41 7.57
N SER A 40 18.10 -10.15 7.94
CA SER A 40 18.53 -9.89 9.33
C SER A 40 19.75 -8.95 9.32
N GLY A 41 20.03 -8.30 10.45
CA GLY A 41 21.22 -7.46 10.62
C GLY A 41 20.93 -5.99 10.83
N GLY A 42 19.79 -5.65 11.45
CA GLY A 42 19.48 -4.30 11.92
C GLY A 42 19.00 -3.36 10.83
N GLY A 43 18.27 -3.88 9.84
CA GLY A 43 17.59 -3.08 8.82
C GLY A 43 16.10 -3.01 9.03
N GLU A 44 15.41 -2.32 8.12
CA GLU A 44 13.96 -2.24 8.03
C GLU A 44 13.55 -2.06 6.57
N GLY A 45 12.49 -2.74 6.12
CA GLY A 45 11.94 -2.65 4.77
C GLY A 45 12.48 -3.68 3.79
N ALA A 46 11.78 -3.84 2.66
CA ALA A 46 12.05 -4.85 1.65
C ALA A 46 13.23 -4.50 0.74
N GLU A 47 13.91 -5.54 0.28
CA GLU A 47 14.99 -5.44 -0.72
C GLU A 47 14.80 -6.51 -1.80
N VAL A 48 15.28 -6.24 -3.03
CA VAL A 48 15.33 -7.25 -4.10
C VAL A 48 16.73 -7.33 -4.67
N ILE A 49 17.31 -8.52 -4.68
CA ILE A 49 18.65 -8.77 -5.22
C ILE A 49 18.51 -9.55 -6.52
N TYR A 50 19.16 -9.08 -7.59
CA TYR A 50 19.15 -9.72 -8.89
C TYR A 50 20.58 -10.06 -9.37
N ALA A 51 20.69 -11.07 -10.23
CA ALA A 51 21.99 -11.58 -10.68
C ALA A 51 22.69 -10.60 -11.62
N LEU A 52 24.04 -10.62 -11.63
CA LEU A 52 24.88 -9.74 -12.46
C LEU A 52 24.57 -9.83 -13.95
N ARG A 53 24.11 -10.99 -14.42
CA ARG A 53 23.75 -11.23 -15.82
C ARG A 53 22.38 -10.69 -16.24
N ASN A 54 21.53 -10.33 -15.29
CA ASN A 54 20.15 -9.91 -15.54
C ASN A 54 20.00 -8.39 -15.49
N LYS A 55 18.95 -7.87 -16.14
CA LYS A 55 18.53 -6.47 -16.04
C LYS A 55 17.78 -6.25 -14.71
N ASP A 56 17.72 -5.01 -14.30
CA ASP A 56 17.06 -4.60 -13.06
C ASP A 56 15.53 -4.50 -13.17
N THR A 57 14.96 -4.63 -14.36
CA THR A 57 13.55 -4.36 -14.64
C THR A 57 12.60 -5.16 -13.76
N LEU A 58 12.80 -6.47 -13.67
CA LEU A 58 11.93 -7.32 -12.84
C LEU A 58 12.13 -7.04 -11.35
N ALA A 59 13.40 -6.87 -10.91
CA ALA A 59 13.70 -6.55 -9.51
C ALA A 59 13.05 -5.23 -9.07
N LYS A 60 13.10 -4.21 -9.91
CA LYS A 60 12.45 -2.92 -9.70
C LYS A 60 10.93 -3.05 -9.62
N ASN A 61 10.33 -3.81 -10.53
CA ASN A 61 8.89 -4.03 -10.55
C ASN A 61 8.41 -4.75 -9.29
N ILE A 62 9.12 -5.81 -8.87
CA ILE A 62 8.82 -6.52 -7.63
C ILE A 62 8.89 -5.57 -6.43
N LEU A 63 9.97 -4.80 -6.29
CA LEU A 63 10.12 -3.88 -5.16
C LEU A 63 9.02 -2.80 -5.14
N ASN A 64 8.65 -2.26 -6.30
CA ASN A 64 7.57 -1.29 -6.42
C ASN A 64 6.21 -1.88 -6.01
N ASN A 65 5.94 -3.13 -6.44
CA ASN A 65 4.70 -3.81 -6.07
C ASN A 65 4.64 -4.10 -4.57
N ILE A 66 5.75 -4.56 -3.97
CA ILE A 66 5.85 -4.73 -2.51
C ILE A 66 5.60 -3.39 -1.80
N GLY A 67 6.21 -2.30 -2.26
CA GLY A 67 5.96 -0.97 -1.69
C GLY A 67 4.50 -0.53 -1.80
N ALA A 68 3.80 -0.95 -2.85
CA ALA A 68 2.38 -0.65 -3.01
C ALA A 68 1.48 -1.36 -2.01
N THR A 69 1.91 -2.45 -1.38
CA THR A 69 1.17 -3.08 -0.27
C THR A 69 1.26 -2.28 1.03
N GLY A 70 2.17 -1.33 1.13
CA GLY A 70 2.43 -0.55 2.34
C GLY A 70 3.72 -0.95 3.06
N GLN A 71 4.38 -2.04 2.63
CA GLN A 71 5.69 -2.39 3.15
C GLN A 71 6.72 -1.32 2.78
N GLU A 72 7.54 -0.92 3.73
CA GLU A 72 8.66 -0.04 3.46
C GLU A 72 9.64 -0.70 2.50
N THR A 73 10.18 0.07 1.56
CA THR A 73 11.13 -0.45 0.56
C THR A 73 12.47 0.26 0.67
N ARG A 74 13.55 -0.48 0.48
CA ARG A 74 14.90 0.06 0.57
C ARG A 74 15.55 0.21 -0.80
N LYS A 75 15.85 -0.91 -1.45
CA LYS A 75 16.60 -0.92 -2.70
C LYS A 75 16.44 -2.23 -3.47
N TYR A 76 16.68 -2.18 -4.77
CA TYR A 76 17.05 -3.33 -5.59
C TYR A 76 18.51 -3.19 -6.03
N TYR A 77 19.26 -4.29 -5.98
CA TYR A 77 20.70 -4.22 -6.23
C TYR A 77 21.31 -5.56 -6.66
N GLN A 78 22.53 -5.48 -7.15
CA GLN A 78 23.42 -6.62 -7.41
C GLN A 78 24.50 -6.67 -6.33
N ARG A 79 24.91 -7.87 -5.93
CA ARG A 79 25.99 -8.05 -4.98
C ARG A 79 27.08 -8.93 -5.55
N ARG A 80 28.28 -8.38 -5.58
CA ARG A 80 29.46 -9.07 -6.11
C ARG A 80 30.20 -9.83 -5.02
N LEU A 81 30.80 -10.98 -5.41
CA LEU A 81 31.64 -11.76 -4.50
C LEU A 81 32.93 -10.99 -4.19
N PRO A 82 33.27 -10.74 -2.92
CA PRO A 82 34.47 -9.94 -2.59
C PRO A 82 35.79 -10.53 -3.10
N SER A 83 35.91 -11.86 -3.16
CA SER A 83 37.10 -12.56 -3.65
C SER A 83 37.19 -12.63 -5.18
N ASP A 84 36.07 -12.37 -5.90
CA ASP A 84 36.03 -12.36 -7.36
C ASP A 84 34.83 -11.52 -7.83
N THR A 85 35.06 -10.24 -8.07
CA THR A 85 34.00 -9.27 -8.42
C THR A 85 33.32 -9.49 -9.76
N SER A 86 33.80 -10.43 -10.56
CA SER A 86 33.12 -10.87 -11.79
C SER A 86 31.97 -11.83 -11.51
N LYS A 87 31.87 -12.33 -10.28
CA LYS A 87 30.84 -13.31 -9.84
C LYS A 87 29.83 -12.72 -8.86
N ASP A 88 28.61 -13.25 -8.91
CA ASP A 88 27.58 -12.94 -7.93
C ASP A 88 27.97 -13.41 -6.52
N TYR A 89 27.59 -12.66 -5.49
CA TYR A 89 27.83 -13.03 -4.09
C TYR A 89 27.05 -14.29 -3.68
N TYR A 90 25.78 -14.38 -4.10
CA TYR A 90 24.90 -15.46 -3.70
C TYR A 90 25.06 -16.69 -4.59
N PHE A 91 25.13 -17.87 -3.98
CA PHE A 91 25.32 -19.14 -4.72
C PHE A 91 24.16 -19.42 -5.69
N ILE A 92 22.93 -19.04 -5.30
CA ILE A 92 21.75 -19.23 -6.14
C ILE A 92 21.86 -18.41 -7.45
N HIS A 93 22.46 -17.23 -7.40
CA HIS A 93 22.73 -16.43 -8.57
C HIS A 93 23.87 -17.00 -9.41
N ARG A 94 24.95 -17.47 -8.77
CA ARG A 94 26.13 -18.00 -9.48
C ARG A 94 25.87 -19.31 -10.21
N ASN A 95 25.11 -20.22 -9.57
CA ASN A 95 25.13 -21.63 -9.93
C ASN A 95 23.88 -22.07 -10.70
N THR A 96 22.91 -21.19 -10.94
CA THR A 96 21.67 -21.49 -11.67
C THR A 96 21.77 -21.21 -13.18
N GLY A 97 22.97 -21.23 -13.73
CA GLY A 97 23.20 -21.17 -15.19
C GLY A 97 22.63 -19.90 -15.82
N ASN A 98 21.77 -20.06 -16.84
CA ASN A 98 21.18 -18.96 -17.60
C ASN A 98 19.86 -18.42 -17.04
N LEU A 99 19.36 -19.00 -15.93
CA LEU A 99 18.11 -18.57 -15.32
C LEU A 99 18.14 -17.08 -14.92
N GLU A 100 16.98 -16.48 -14.75
CA GLU A 100 16.80 -15.16 -14.14
C GLU A 100 16.46 -15.30 -12.65
N PRO A 101 17.46 -15.45 -11.74
CA PRO A 101 17.21 -15.59 -10.32
C PRO A 101 17.15 -14.24 -9.61
N LEU A 102 16.17 -14.14 -8.71
CA LEU A 102 16.02 -13.02 -7.79
C LEU A 102 15.90 -13.55 -6.36
N ILE A 103 16.46 -12.81 -5.41
CA ILE A 103 16.21 -12.97 -3.99
C ILE A 103 15.32 -11.83 -3.55
N VAL A 104 14.18 -12.14 -2.99
CA VAL A 104 13.23 -11.17 -2.45
C VAL A 104 13.31 -11.24 -0.92
N GLU A 105 13.81 -10.17 -0.33
CA GLU A 105 13.84 -9.96 1.12
C GLU A 105 12.64 -9.08 1.49
N TYR A 106 11.61 -9.67 2.09
CA TYR A 106 10.36 -8.97 2.36
C TYR A 106 10.42 -7.98 3.51
N GLY A 107 11.47 -8.03 4.32
CA GLY A 107 11.72 -7.21 5.50
C GLY A 107 12.79 -7.84 6.37
N PHE A 108 12.96 -7.36 7.61
CA PHE A 108 13.98 -7.83 8.54
C PHE A 108 13.33 -8.54 9.73
N ILE A 109 13.84 -9.73 10.07
CA ILE A 109 13.33 -10.54 11.19
C ILE A 109 13.58 -9.90 12.55
N ASP A 110 14.56 -9.02 12.63
CA ASP A 110 14.95 -8.25 13.80
C ASP A 110 14.30 -6.85 13.86
N SER A 111 13.46 -6.51 12.88
CA SER A 111 12.57 -5.33 12.91
C SER A 111 11.16 -5.74 13.37
N ALA A 112 10.73 -5.27 14.53
CA ALA A 112 9.37 -5.53 15.01
C ALA A 112 8.28 -5.00 14.05
N LYS A 113 8.54 -3.88 13.37
CA LYS A 113 7.65 -3.29 12.37
C LYS A 113 7.49 -4.22 11.18
N ASP A 114 8.60 -4.69 10.59
CA ASP A 114 8.56 -5.61 9.45
C ASP A 114 7.90 -6.93 9.82
N VAL A 115 8.25 -7.51 10.98
CA VAL A 115 7.66 -8.78 11.44
C VAL A 115 6.15 -8.68 11.61
N ASN A 116 5.64 -7.58 12.17
CA ASN A 116 4.20 -7.37 12.31
C ASN A 116 3.54 -7.21 10.94
N PHE A 117 4.13 -6.39 10.07
CA PHE A 117 3.62 -6.21 8.71
C PHE A 117 3.57 -7.54 7.92
N LEU A 118 4.65 -8.32 7.98
CA LEU A 118 4.75 -9.62 7.30
C LEU A 118 3.69 -10.62 7.79
N LYS A 119 3.42 -10.67 9.10
CA LYS A 119 2.40 -11.55 9.67
C LYS A 119 0.99 -11.21 9.21
N GLU A 120 0.71 -9.94 9.03
CA GLU A 120 -0.63 -9.44 8.68
C GLU A 120 -0.87 -9.41 7.16
N ASN A 121 0.21 -9.33 6.34
CA ASN A 121 0.09 -9.03 4.91
C ASN A 121 0.88 -10.01 4.01
N TYR A 122 1.19 -11.23 4.47
CA TYR A 122 2.03 -12.16 3.69
C TYR A 122 1.39 -12.59 2.36
N GLU A 123 0.05 -12.68 2.30
CA GLU A 123 -0.68 -13.02 1.08
C GLU A 123 -0.59 -11.88 0.05
N GLU A 124 -0.79 -10.64 0.49
CA GLU A 124 -0.65 -9.46 -0.38
C GLU A 124 0.77 -9.30 -0.91
N LEU A 125 1.77 -9.60 -0.07
CA LEU A 125 3.17 -9.57 -0.47
C LEU A 125 3.49 -10.64 -1.51
N ALA A 126 2.94 -11.85 -1.36
CA ALA A 126 3.07 -12.91 -2.36
C ALA A 126 2.43 -12.50 -3.69
N GLU A 127 1.21 -11.95 -3.65
CA GLU A 127 0.51 -11.43 -4.82
C GLU A 127 1.28 -10.30 -5.51
N ALA A 128 1.90 -9.41 -4.75
CA ALA A 128 2.73 -8.32 -5.28
C ALA A 128 3.88 -8.87 -6.15
N VAL A 129 4.52 -9.95 -5.72
CA VAL A 129 5.60 -10.61 -6.46
C VAL A 129 5.05 -11.33 -7.69
N ILE A 130 3.98 -12.12 -7.54
CA ILE A 130 3.39 -12.89 -8.65
C ILE A 130 2.88 -11.95 -9.76
N SER A 131 2.19 -10.88 -9.38
CA SER A 131 1.69 -9.89 -10.34
C SER A 131 2.81 -9.16 -11.08
N ALA A 132 3.93 -8.86 -10.39
CA ALA A 132 5.11 -8.27 -11.03
C ALA A 132 5.73 -9.21 -12.05
N VAL A 133 5.85 -10.50 -11.72
CA VAL A 133 6.36 -11.53 -12.64
C VAL A 133 5.43 -11.70 -13.84
N ALA A 134 4.12 -11.84 -13.62
CA ALA A 134 3.13 -12.00 -14.69
C ALA A 134 3.16 -10.83 -15.68
N ASN A 135 3.22 -9.60 -15.15
CA ASN A 135 3.32 -8.40 -15.97
C ASN A 135 4.66 -8.35 -16.75
N TYR A 136 5.76 -8.75 -16.13
CA TYR A 136 7.08 -8.80 -16.77
C TYR A 136 7.12 -9.75 -17.96
N ILE A 137 6.47 -10.91 -17.85
CA ILE A 137 6.40 -11.90 -18.95
C ILE A 137 5.21 -11.67 -19.89
N GLY A 138 4.42 -10.61 -19.68
CA GLY A 138 3.28 -10.23 -20.56
C GLY A 138 2.07 -11.17 -20.46
N VAL A 139 1.90 -11.89 -19.37
CA VAL A 139 0.76 -12.80 -19.14
C VAL A 139 -0.28 -12.07 -18.29
N PRO A 140 -1.59 -12.09 -18.72
CA PRO A 140 -2.66 -11.59 -17.89
C PRO A 140 -2.71 -12.33 -16.55
N TYR A 141 -2.82 -11.59 -15.47
CA TYR A 141 -2.92 -12.16 -14.13
C TYR A 141 -4.18 -11.66 -13.43
N THR A 142 -4.93 -12.59 -12.85
CA THR A 142 -6.08 -12.30 -12.01
C THR A 142 -5.80 -12.90 -10.64
N PRO A 143 -5.79 -12.09 -9.57
CA PRO A 143 -5.63 -12.60 -8.20
C PRO A 143 -6.73 -13.61 -7.85
N PRO A 144 -6.47 -14.54 -6.94
CA PRO A 144 -7.49 -15.45 -6.41
C PRO A 144 -8.70 -14.71 -5.86
N GLU A 145 -9.91 -15.27 -6.02
CA GLU A 145 -11.12 -14.71 -5.41
C GLU A 145 -10.97 -14.66 -3.88
N GLY A 146 -11.25 -13.49 -3.30
CA GLY A 146 -11.17 -13.25 -1.85
C GLY A 146 -9.89 -12.56 -1.39
N LEU A 147 -8.83 -12.52 -2.20
CA LEU A 147 -7.69 -11.64 -1.94
C LEU A 147 -8.01 -10.24 -2.44
N ILE A 148 -8.30 -9.35 -1.52
CA ILE A 148 -8.46 -7.91 -1.82
C ILE A 148 -7.06 -7.35 -2.04
N THR A 149 -6.54 -7.49 -3.26
CA THR A 149 -5.36 -6.71 -3.63
C THR A 149 -5.80 -5.27 -3.80
N ASN A 150 -5.49 -4.43 -2.84
CA ASN A 150 -5.74 -3.00 -2.92
C ASN A 150 -4.79 -2.32 -3.93
N THR A 151 -4.39 -3.05 -4.98
CA THR A 151 -3.46 -2.53 -6.00
C THR A 151 -3.94 -2.85 -7.41
N TYR A 152 -3.59 -1.97 -8.35
CA TYR A 152 -3.83 -2.13 -9.79
C TYR A 152 -2.55 -1.85 -10.57
N ILE A 153 -2.20 -2.74 -11.49
CA ILE A 153 -1.06 -2.54 -12.38
C ILE A 153 -1.53 -1.91 -13.68
N VAL A 154 -0.99 -0.73 -13.99
CA VAL A 154 -1.31 0.02 -15.19
C VAL A 154 -0.93 -0.78 -16.43
N GLN A 155 -1.89 -1.00 -17.32
CA GLN A 155 -1.74 -1.72 -18.58
C GLN A 155 -1.65 -0.76 -19.77
N LYS A 156 -1.24 -1.28 -20.92
CA LYS A 156 -1.21 -0.52 -22.18
C LYS A 156 -2.63 -0.05 -22.54
N GLY A 157 -2.81 1.25 -22.72
CA GLY A 157 -4.10 1.87 -23.03
C GLY A 157 -4.87 2.37 -21.80
N ASP A 158 -4.38 2.11 -20.60
CA ASP A 158 -4.99 2.65 -19.38
C ASP A 158 -4.82 4.16 -19.25
N SER A 159 -5.81 4.75 -18.61
CA SER A 159 -5.79 6.09 -18.07
C SER A 159 -6.33 6.06 -16.63
N LEU A 160 -6.01 7.07 -15.83
CA LEU A 160 -6.61 7.16 -14.48
C LEU A 160 -8.14 7.09 -14.53
N TYR A 161 -8.75 7.63 -15.57
CA TYR A 161 -10.21 7.58 -15.76
C TYR A 161 -10.72 6.15 -16.04
N SER A 162 -10.09 5.43 -16.97
CA SER A 162 -10.50 4.04 -17.27
C SER A 162 -10.29 3.12 -16.08
N ILE A 163 -9.19 3.30 -15.34
CA ILE A 163 -8.87 2.53 -14.13
C ILE A 163 -9.89 2.83 -13.02
N ALA A 164 -10.16 4.12 -12.76
CA ALA A 164 -11.13 4.53 -11.76
C ALA A 164 -12.51 3.94 -12.01
N ASN A 165 -12.98 4.01 -13.28
CA ASN A 165 -14.26 3.41 -13.71
C ASN A 165 -14.29 1.89 -13.50
N LYS A 166 -13.22 1.20 -13.90
CA LYS A 166 -13.08 -0.26 -13.78
C LYS A 166 -13.14 -0.72 -12.33
N LEU A 167 -12.55 0.05 -11.43
CA LEU A 167 -12.40 -0.30 -10.02
C LEU A 167 -13.47 0.31 -9.10
N GLY A 168 -14.40 1.09 -9.67
CA GLY A 168 -15.48 1.72 -8.91
C GLY A 168 -14.97 2.79 -7.92
N THR A 169 -13.89 3.48 -8.27
CA THR A 169 -13.30 4.61 -7.54
C THR A 169 -13.28 5.86 -8.41
N THR A 170 -12.66 6.94 -7.96
CA THR A 170 -12.52 8.18 -8.71
C THR A 170 -11.07 8.48 -9.08
N VAL A 171 -10.86 9.28 -10.14
CA VAL A 171 -9.51 9.77 -10.52
C VAL A 171 -8.87 10.51 -9.35
N SER A 172 -9.64 11.30 -8.61
CA SER A 172 -9.16 12.08 -7.47
C SER A 172 -8.70 11.18 -6.32
N GLU A 173 -9.43 10.12 -6.02
CA GLU A 173 -9.06 9.14 -5.01
C GLU A 173 -7.82 8.35 -5.42
N LEU A 174 -7.76 7.87 -6.67
CA LEU A 174 -6.56 7.20 -7.17
C LEU A 174 -5.33 8.10 -7.11
N LYS A 175 -5.47 9.39 -7.47
CA LYS A 175 -4.36 10.35 -7.38
C LYS A 175 -3.93 10.58 -5.94
N ARG A 176 -4.88 10.78 -5.03
CA ARG A 176 -4.61 10.99 -3.61
C ARG A 176 -3.91 9.79 -2.99
N GLU A 177 -4.46 8.58 -3.21
CA GLU A 177 -3.92 7.34 -2.66
C GLU A 177 -2.49 7.04 -3.14
N ASN A 178 -2.17 7.51 -4.34
CA ASN A 178 -0.88 7.25 -4.98
C ASN A 178 0.04 8.48 -5.04
N ASN A 179 -0.31 9.57 -4.38
CA ASN A 179 0.45 10.84 -4.39
C ASN A 179 0.76 11.35 -5.82
N LEU A 180 -0.18 11.13 -6.77
CA LEU A 180 0.03 11.52 -8.16
C LEU A 180 -0.25 13.02 -8.37
N THR A 181 0.75 13.75 -8.85
CA THR A 181 0.62 15.17 -9.18
C THR A 181 0.14 15.40 -10.62
N SER A 182 0.24 14.39 -11.49
CA SER A 182 -0.20 14.44 -12.89
C SER A 182 -1.17 13.28 -13.20
N ASN A 183 -1.73 13.29 -14.42
CA ASN A 183 -2.56 12.19 -14.93
C ASN A 183 -1.76 11.19 -15.76
N THR A 184 -0.45 11.40 -15.90
CA THR A 184 0.42 10.52 -16.69
C THR A 184 0.72 9.25 -15.90
N LEU A 185 0.45 8.11 -16.52
CA LEU A 185 0.74 6.79 -15.99
C LEU A 185 1.82 6.11 -16.82
N GLN A 186 2.60 5.26 -16.19
CA GLN A 186 3.54 4.37 -16.87
C GLN A 186 2.96 2.95 -16.91
N ILE A 187 3.14 2.25 -18.04
CA ILE A 187 2.78 0.83 -18.12
C ILE A 187 3.61 0.07 -17.09
N GLY A 188 2.97 -0.79 -16.31
CA GLY A 188 3.58 -1.50 -15.18
C GLY A 188 3.63 -0.70 -13.87
N GLN A 189 3.19 0.56 -13.87
CA GLN A 189 3.04 1.31 -12.63
C GLN A 189 1.99 0.65 -11.74
N VAL A 190 2.32 0.45 -10.46
CA VAL A 190 1.36 -0.04 -9.47
C VAL A 190 0.63 1.13 -8.85
N LEU A 191 -0.68 1.07 -8.86
CA LEU A 191 -1.54 2.01 -8.18
C LEU A 191 -2.21 1.32 -6.98
N ARG A 192 -2.14 1.92 -5.82
CA ARG A 192 -3.00 1.57 -4.70
C ARG A 192 -4.43 1.91 -5.06
N ILE A 193 -5.32 0.96 -4.87
CA ILE A 193 -6.75 1.18 -5.04
C ILE A 193 -7.27 1.64 -3.69
N PRO A 194 -7.94 2.81 -3.64
CA PRO A 194 -8.60 3.22 -2.40
C PRO A 194 -9.47 2.08 -1.90
N SER A 195 -9.28 1.66 -0.66
CA SER A 195 -10.18 0.71 -0.03
C SER A 195 -11.59 1.24 -0.17
N LYS A 196 -12.50 0.39 -0.61
CA LYS A 196 -13.92 0.67 -0.64
C LYS A 196 -14.39 0.66 0.81
N GLU A 197 -13.98 1.66 1.58
CA GLU A 197 -14.71 1.96 2.80
C GLU A 197 -16.11 2.30 2.30
N VAL A 198 -17.03 1.37 2.52
CA VAL A 198 -18.44 1.66 2.44
C VAL A 198 -18.65 2.71 3.53
N TYR A 199 -18.54 3.98 3.15
CA TYR A 199 -19.07 5.04 3.98
C TYR A 199 -20.58 4.79 4.03
N GLU A 200 -21.02 3.98 4.99
CA GLU A 200 -22.38 4.04 5.49
C GLU A 200 -22.53 5.32 6.33
N GLY A 201 -21.96 6.41 5.84
CA GLY A 201 -22.25 7.73 6.30
C GLY A 201 -23.66 8.11 5.81
N GLU A 202 -24.46 8.68 6.67
CA GLU A 202 -25.77 9.22 6.32
C GLU A 202 -25.67 9.99 5.01
N THR A 203 -26.41 9.55 4.01
CA THR A 203 -26.47 10.26 2.72
C THR A 203 -27.57 11.28 2.79
N ASN A 204 -27.26 12.56 2.53
CA ASN A 204 -28.27 13.58 2.34
C ASN A 204 -28.90 13.43 0.95
N ILE A 205 -30.21 13.53 0.88
CA ILE A 205 -30.93 13.53 -0.40
C ILE A 205 -31.06 14.97 -0.89
N TYR A 206 -30.55 15.21 -2.09
CA TYR A 206 -30.67 16.49 -2.80
C TYR A 206 -31.59 16.34 -4.01
N THR A 207 -32.54 17.27 -4.16
CA THR A 207 -33.40 17.32 -5.36
C THR A 207 -32.87 18.38 -6.33
N VAL A 208 -32.58 17.97 -7.56
CA VAL A 208 -32.05 18.82 -8.62
C VAL A 208 -33.06 19.92 -8.97
N LYS A 209 -32.59 21.15 -9.01
CA LYS A 209 -33.36 22.36 -9.30
C LYS A 209 -32.97 22.94 -10.65
N SER A 210 -33.81 23.82 -11.21
CA SER A 210 -33.49 24.56 -12.43
C SER A 210 -32.19 25.36 -12.26
N GLY A 211 -31.26 25.22 -13.23
CA GLY A 211 -29.96 25.90 -13.22
C GLY A 211 -28.86 25.16 -12.45
N ASP A 212 -29.15 23.96 -11.90
CA ASP A 212 -28.16 23.10 -11.27
C ASP A 212 -27.26 22.43 -12.31
N SER A 213 -26.05 22.14 -11.85
CA SER A 213 -25.13 21.22 -12.51
C SER A 213 -24.42 20.41 -11.41
N LEU A 214 -23.90 19.22 -11.77
CA LEU A 214 -23.12 18.41 -10.82
C LEU A 214 -22.00 19.21 -10.19
N TYR A 215 -21.36 20.13 -10.95
CA TYR A 215 -20.29 20.98 -10.44
C TYR A 215 -20.79 21.96 -9.36
N LYS A 216 -21.91 22.66 -9.61
CA LYS A 216 -22.48 23.58 -8.61
C LYS A 216 -22.96 22.84 -7.37
N ILE A 217 -23.61 21.69 -7.56
CA ILE A 217 -24.07 20.86 -6.44
C ILE A 217 -22.88 20.39 -5.61
N ALA A 218 -21.81 19.93 -6.27
CA ALA A 218 -20.58 19.50 -5.60
C ALA A 218 -19.93 20.63 -4.80
N GLN A 219 -19.78 21.83 -5.38
CA GLN A 219 -19.24 22.99 -4.67
C GLN A 219 -20.08 23.38 -3.45
N ASN A 220 -21.41 23.44 -3.59
CA ASN A 220 -22.30 23.87 -2.52
C ASN A 220 -22.39 22.85 -1.37
N ASN A 221 -21.99 21.60 -1.62
CA ASN A 221 -22.04 20.52 -0.64
C ASN A 221 -20.65 20.02 -0.24
N ASN A 222 -19.59 20.79 -0.51
CA ASN A 222 -18.20 20.46 -0.17
C ASN A 222 -17.79 19.03 -0.59
N THR A 223 -18.23 18.63 -1.77
CA THR A 223 -17.94 17.31 -2.36
C THR A 223 -17.39 17.47 -3.78
N THR A 224 -17.20 16.37 -4.49
CA THR A 224 -16.76 16.38 -5.89
C THR A 224 -17.84 15.86 -6.82
N VAL A 225 -17.76 16.26 -8.12
CA VAL A 225 -18.64 15.74 -9.17
C VAL A 225 -18.54 14.21 -9.23
N ASP A 226 -17.33 13.68 -9.13
CA ASP A 226 -17.07 12.24 -9.20
C ASP A 226 -17.71 11.49 -8.03
N GLU A 227 -17.68 12.06 -6.83
CA GLU A 227 -18.29 11.47 -5.66
C GLU A 227 -19.84 11.44 -5.78
N ILE A 228 -20.44 12.52 -6.27
CA ILE A 228 -21.88 12.55 -6.55
C ILE A 228 -22.22 11.50 -7.59
N LYS A 229 -21.45 11.39 -8.67
CA LYS A 229 -21.67 10.37 -9.72
C LYS A 229 -21.55 8.98 -9.15
N ARG A 230 -20.56 8.70 -8.32
CA ARG A 230 -20.34 7.41 -7.67
C ARG A 230 -21.52 6.99 -6.79
N LEU A 231 -21.96 7.87 -5.89
CA LEU A 231 -23.07 7.61 -4.96
C LEU A 231 -24.40 7.36 -5.67
N ASN A 232 -24.53 7.88 -6.89
CA ASN A 232 -25.76 7.80 -7.69
C ASN A 232 -25.64 6.94 -8.94
N SER A 233 -24.53 6.26 -9.15
CA SER A 233 -24.23 5.44 -10.33
C SER A 233 -24.43 6.20 -11.66
N LEU A 234 -24.10 7.50 -11.68
CA LEU A 234 -24.28 8.35 -12.87
C LEU A 234 -23.14 8.14 -13.85
N THR A 235 -23.49 7.82 -15.08
CA THR A 235 -22.55 7.65 -16.20
C THR A 235 -22.29 8.94 -16.99
N SER A 236 -23.15 9.96 -16.83
CA SER A 236 -23.04 11.26 -17.50
C SER A 236 -23.17 12.41 -16.49
N ASN A 237 -22.93 13.65 -16.96
CA ASN A 237 -23.12 14.86 -16.17
C ASN A 237 -24.53 15.47 -16.33
N ASN A 238 -25.39 14.84 -17.13
CA ASN A 238 -26.73 15.35 -17.38
C ASN A 238 -27.64 15.10 -16.18
N LEU A 239 -28.31 16.14 -15.75
CA LEU A 239 -29.26 16.11 -14.65
C LEU A 239 -30.68 16.44 -15.17
N VAL A 240 -31.67 15.85 -14.54
CA VAL A 240 -33.08 16.15 -14.79
C VAL A 240 -33.61 16.94 -13.57
N ILE A 241 -34.36 18.02 -13.83
CA ILE A 241 -35.01 18.79 -12.75
C ILE A 241 -35.96 17.83 -12.01
N GLY A 242 -35.89 17.85 -10.67
CA GLY A 242 -36.63 16.91 -9.83
C GLY A 242 -35.92 15.58 -9.55
N GLN A 243 -34.81 15.30 -10.24
CA GLN A 243 -33.98 14.12 -9.95
C GLN A 243 -33.47 14.19 -8.51
N THR A 244 -33.55 13.07 -7.79
CA THR A 244 -32.96 12.95 -6.46
C THR A 244 -31.54 12.41 -6.56
N LEU A 245 -30.61 13.06 -5.85
CA LEU A 245 -29.21 12.66 -5.74
C LEU A 245 -28.88 12.36 -4.28
N LYS A 246 -28.22 11.25 -4.07
CA LYS A 246 -27.50 10.97 -2.80
C LYS A 246 -26.24 11.84 -2.80
N LEU A 247 -26.10 12.69 -1.82
CA LEU A 247 -24.89 13.44 -1.56
C LEU A 247 -24.17 12.83 -0.35
N PRO A 248 -22.84 12.83 -0.33
CA PRO A 248 -22.14 12.48 0.92
C PRO A 248 -22.59 13.49 1.97
N SER A 249 -22.75 13.01 3.19
CA SER A 249 -23.03 13.94 4.31
C SER A 249 -21.93 15.00 4.31
N PRO A 250 -22.26 16.31 4.34
CA PRO A 250 -21.23 17.31 4.44
C PRO A 250 -20.35 16.97 5.63
N LEU A 251 -19.03 17.09 5.47
CA LEU A 251 -18.16 17.15 6.63
C LEU A 251 -18.69 18.34 7.46
N THR A 252 -19.48 18.04 8.49
CA THR A 252 -19.97 19.10 9.36
C THR A 252 -18.75 19.79 9.95
N PRO A 253 -18.79 21.10 10.23
CA PRO A 253 -17.72 21.78 10.94
C PRO A 253 -17.32 21.08 12.24
N GLU A 254 -18.20 20.26 12.79
CA GLU A 254 -17.98 19.43 13.98
C GLU A 254 -16.98 18.29 13.74
N ASN A 255 -16.85 17.83 12.50
CA ASN A 255 -15.94 16.72 12.14
C ASN A 255 -14.69 17.16 11.42
N THR A 256 -14.38 18.47 11.38
CA THR A 256 -13.14 18.99 10.80
C THR A 256 -12.48 20.01 11.71
N TYR A 257 -11.16 20.13 11.57
CA TYR A 257 -10.37 21.15 12.26
C TYR A 257 -9.41 21.82 11.29
N THR A 258 -9.40 23.14 11.27
CA THR A 258 -8.42 23.90 10.50
C THR A 258 -7.22 24.22 11.40
N VAL A 259 -6.04 23.73 10.99
CA VAL A 259 -4.77 23.91 11.71
C VAL A 259 -4.42 25.39 11.83
N LYS A 260 -4.11 25.81 13.05
CA LYS A 260 -3.71 27.17 13.40
C LYS A 260 -2.22 27.22 13.74
N SER A 261 -1.65 28.40 13.76
CA SER A 261 -0.26 28.61 14.21
C SER A 261 -0.07 28.10 15.64
N GLY A 262 0.95 27.27 15.86
CA GLY A 262 1.25 26.64 17.16
C GLY A 262 0.52 25.33 17.45
N ASP A 263 -0.28 24.83 16.51
CA ASP A 263 -0.91 23.52 16.62
C ASP A 263 0.10 22.38 16.36
N SER A 264 -0.21 21.25 16.98
CA SER A 264 0.41 19.96 16.68
C SER A 264 -0.66 18.86 16.71
N LEU A 265 -0.39 17.74 16.03
CA LEU A 265 -1.30 16.60 16.03
C LEU A 265 -1.67 16.16 17.47
N TYR A 266 -0.69 16.23 18.38
CA TYR A 266 -0.91 15.89 19.79
C TYR A 266 -1.92 16.82 20.47
N LYS A 267 -1.76 18.16 20.31
CA LYS A 267 -2.69 19.14 20.89
C LYS A 267 -4.10 19.01 20.31
N ILE A 268 -4.17 18.75 19.00
CA ILE A 268 -5.45 18.56 18.30
C ILE A 268 -6.12 17.26 18.77
N ALA A 269 -5.35 16.17 18.86
CA ALA A 269 -5.85 14.88 19.36
C ALA A 269 -6.42 15.00 20.78
N GLN A 270 -5.69 15.64 21.70
CA GLN A 270 -6.19 15.89 23.04
C GLN A 270 -7.47 16.74 23.06
N LYS A 271 -7.52 17.80 22.24
CA LYS A 271 -8.67 18.71 22.17
C LYS A 271 -9.94 18.01 21.73
N TYR A 272 -9.83 17.01 20.85
CA TYR A 272 -10.97 16.30 20.24
C TYR A 272 -11.11 14.87 20.75
N ASN A 273 -10.49 14.56 21.89
CA ASN A 273 -10.57 13.26 22.56
C ASN A 273 -10.32 12.08 21.62
N THR A 274 -9.26 12.19 20.81
CA THR A 274 -8.78 11.16 19.89
C THR A 274 -7.27 10.97 20.09
N THR A 275 -6.66 10.09 19.31
CA THR A 275 -5.22 9.84 19.34
C THR A 275 -4.51 10.45 18.13
N VAL A 276 -3.20 10.68 18.23
CA VAL A 276 -2.37 11.13 17.10
C VAL A 276 -2.46 10.14 15.94
N ASP A 277 -2.48 8.84 16.23
CA ASP A 277 -2.53 7.79 15.22
C ASP A 277 -3.88 7.75 14.50
N GLU A 278 -4.99 7.95 15.22
CA GLU A 278 -6.31 8.09 14.62
C GLU A 278 -6.42 9.32 13.74
N LEU A 279 -5.90 10.47 14.21
CA LEU A 279 -5.83 11.68 13.37
C LEU A 279 -4.98 11.47 12.13
N LYS A 280 -3.82 10.83 12.26
CA LYS A 280 -2.96 10.49 11.12
C LYS A 280 -3.67 9.57 10.15
N ARG A 281 -4.32 8.52 10.64
CA ARG A 281 -5.07 7.57 9.83
C ARG A 281 -6.24 8.25 9.11
N ALA A 282 -7.06 9.03 9.83
CA ALA A 282 -8.20 9.74 9.26
C ALA A 282 -7.80 10.76 8.18
N ASN A 283 -6.55 11.23 8.19
CA ASN A 283 -6.03 12.26 7.30
C ASN A 283 -4.90 11.77 6.38
N ASN A 284 -4.60 10.47 6.39
CA ASN A 284 -3.51 9.85 5.62
C ASN A 284 -2.15 10.59 5.81
N LEU A 285 -1.84 10.98 7.06
CA LEU A 285 -0.62 11.68 7.37
C LEU A 285 0.52 10.70 7.67
N THR A 286 1.59 10.79 6.92
CA THR A 286 2.81 9.99 7.11
C THR A 286 3.78 10.65 8.09
N SER A 287 3.61 11.94 8.39
CA SER A 287 4.45 12.68 9.33
C SER A 287 3.60 13.45 10.35
N ASN A 288 4.25 14.03 11.37
CA ASN A 288 3.60 14.88 12.36
C ASN A 288 3.58 16.36 11.97
N ILE A 289 4.12 16.69 10.78
CA ILE A 289 4.21 18.08 10.30
C ILE A 289 2.85 18.50 9.77
N LEU A 290 2.37 19.63 10.29
CA LEU A 290 1.13 20.28 9.87
C LEU A 290 1.43 21.63 9.23
N SER A 291 0.60 22.02 8.24
CA SER A 291 0.61 23.37 7.65
C SER A 291 -0.52 24.20 8.23
N VAL A 292 -0.24 25.46 8.55
CA VAL A 292 -1.29 26.41 8.97
C VAL A 292 -2.31 26.54 7.84
N GLY A 293 -3.60 26.43 8.18
CA GLY A 293 -4.70 26.40 7.20
C GLY A 293 -5.03 25.01 6.68
N GLN A 294 -4.25 23.97 7.02
CA GLN A 294 -4.58 22.59 6.68
C GLN A 294 -5.88 22.17 7.38
N ILE A 295 -6.79 21.55 6.63
CA ILE A 295 -8.04 21.01 7.19
C ILE A 295 -7.80 19.54 7.53
N LEU A 296 -8.04 19.18 8.79
CA LEU A 296 -7.97 17.83 9.29
C LEU A 296 -9.39 17.28 9.51
N LYS A 297 -9.64 16.05 9.06
CA LYS A 297 -10.80 15.27 9.46
C LYS A 297 -10.60 14.83 10.91
N LEU A 298 -11.60 15.02 11.72
CA LEU A 298 -11.63 14.51 13.09
C LEU A 298 -12.30 13.12 13.08
N PRO A 299 -11.70 12.09 13.66
CA PRO A 299 -12.34 10.79 13.80
C PRO A 299 -13.67 10.96 14.57
N ASN A 300 -14.73 10.30 14.10
CA ASN A 300 -15.97 10.26 14.85
C ASN A 300 -15.72 9.52 16.17
N THR A 301 -15.78 10.23 17.27
CA THR A 301 -15.87 9.62 18.59
C THR A 301 -17.31 9.09 18.77
N SER A 302 -17.63 7.97 18.08
CA SER A 302 -18.74 7.15 18.54
C SER A 302 -18.33 6.65 19.93
N SER A 303 -19.14 6.96 20.90
CA SER A 303 -19.00 6.64 22.32
C SER A 303 -18.98 5.11 22.54
N GLU A 304 -17.85 4.49 22.24
CA GLU A 304 -17.38 3.34 22.98
C GLU A 304 -16.31 3.86 23.93
N THR A 305 -16.67 4.04 25.18
CA THR A 305 -15.74 4.18 26.29
C THR A 305 -14.69 3.09 26.12
N PRO A 306 -13.39 3.44 25.95
CA PRO A 306 -12.36 2.42 26.04
C PRO A 306 -12.51 1.84 27.44
N SER A 307 -12.84 0.56 27.51
CA SER A 307 -12.67 -0.22 28.72
C SER A 307 -11.25 0.00 29.17
N SER A 308 -11.06 0.86 30.16
CA SER A 308 -9.78 1.08 30.81
C SER A 308 -9.40 -0.24 31.46
N ASN A 309 -8.63 -1.07 30.79
CA ASN A 309 -7.79 -2.02 31.48
C ASN A 309 -6.68 -1.23 32.18
N THR A 310 -7.05 -0.44 33.19
CA THR A 310 -6.11 0.01 34.20
C THR A 310 -5.79 -1.22 35.03
N VAL A 311 -4.64 -1.81 34.74
CA VAL A 311 -4.02 -2.72 35.71
C VAL A 311 -3.39 -1.83 36.77
N ASP A 312 -4.01 -1.80 37.95
CA ASP A 312 -3.43 -1.11 39.09
C ASP A 312 -2.09 -1.79 39.45
N TYR A 313 -1.01 -1.10 39.16
CA TYR A 313 0.34 -1.55 39.53
C TYR A 313 0.78 -0.87 40.84
N THR A 314 1.01 -1.67 41.84
CA THR A 314 1.62 -1.15 43.11
C THR A 314 3.12 -1.03 42.91
N VAL A 315 3.63 0.22 42.90
CA VAL A 315 5.06 0.52 42.78
C VAL A 315 5.82 -0.13 43.93
N LYS A 316 6.85 -0.91 43.62
CA LYS A 316 7.74 -1.55 44.58
C LYS A 316 9.07 -0.78 44.67
N SER A 317 9.77 -0.95 45.77
CA SER A 317 11.12 -0.36 45.96
C SER A 317 12.05 -0.90 44.85
N GLY A 318 12.59 0.00 44.05
CA GLY A 318 13.46 -0.31 42.92
C GLY A 318 12.81 -0.06 41.52
N ASP A 319 11.52 0.22 41.45
CA ASP A 319 10.87 0.59 40.21
C ASP A 319 11.26 2.01 39.78
N THR A 320 11.52 2.16 38.51
CA THR A 320 11.87 3.46 37.91
C THR A 320 10.83 3.82 36.85
N ILE A 321 10.17 4.97 37.02
CA ILE A 321 9.28 5.53 36.01
C ILE A 321 10.12 6.41 35.08
N PHE A 322 10.28 5.99 33.82
CA PHE A 322 10.85 6.84 32.79
C PHE A 322 9.77 7.79 32.29
N MET A 323 9.81 9.03 32.74
CA MET A 323 9.12 10.12 32.08
C MET A 323 9.98 10.56 30.88
N GLY A 324 9.60 10.21 29.69
CA GLY A 324 10.24 10.71 28.47
C GLY A 324 10.02 12.22 28.38
N ASN A 325 11.03 13.02 28.64
CA ASN A 325 11.04 14.42 28.25
C ASN A 325 11.25 14.47 26.74
N ASN A 326 10.21 14.85 26.01
CA ASN A 326 10.36 15.28 24.63
C ASN A 326 10.78 16.77 24.66
N GLU A 327 12.06 17.04 24.44
CA GLU A 327 12.51 18.29 23.86
C GLU A 327 12.36 18.28 22.33
#